data_88fe6c888eb1fc2cec7b4aee9f6fb021
#
_entry.id   88fe6c888eb1fc2cec7b4aee9f6fb021
#
_cell.length_a   1.000
_cell.length_b   1.000
_cell.length_c   1.000
_cell.angle_alpha   90.00
_cell.angle_beta   90.00
_cell.angle_gamma   90.00
#
_symmetry.space_group_name_H-M   'P 1'
#
loop_
_entity.id
_entity.type
_entity.pdbx_description
1 polymer ?
#
loop_
_entity_poly.entity_id
_entity_poly.type
_entity_poly.pdbx_seq_one_letter_code
_entity_poly.pdbx_strand_id
1 'polypeptide(L)'
;MTTATVAVGTMKVAQVSNPTADFEIVEREIPKPAAGQVRIKVQACGVCHSDVFTKEGLWPGIQYPRAPGHEVVGIIDAVGVGVSEWKKGQRAGVGWHGGHDNTCPQCRRGDFRNCRNLKVPGISYDGGYQQYMVAPVEAVVAIPETLSDPEAAPLLCAGVTTFDALRRSGAFPGDLVAVEGIGGLGHLGIQFANKFGYRVAAIGRGAETAALAKKLGASVYIDTKSTNPAEALQKLGGAQAILATAPSSKAMSELIDGLATNGKLIIIGVASDPIAVTPLQLIVGTKSIQGTAAGPPASEEDTLNFAELTGVRPMIETYPLEKAAEAYARMLSGKAQFRVVLTM
;
A
#
# COMPACT_ATOMS: atom_id res chain seq x y z
N MET A 1 -23.44 -4.47 -46.55
CA MET A 1 -22.33 -4.95 -45.69
C MET A 1 -22.86 -5.02 -44.29
N THR A 2 -23.20 -6.20 -43.79
CA THR A 2 -23.66 -6.44 -42.44
C THR A 2 -22.44 -6.39 -41.53
N THR A 3 -22.34 -5.35 -40.73
CA THR A 3 -21.35 -5.28 -39.65
C THR A 3 -21.66 -6.37 -38.62
N ALA A 4 -20.87 -7.43 -38.62
CA ALA A 4 -20.93 -8.43 -37.55
C ALA A 4 -20.65 -7.72 -36.21
N THR A 5 -21.66 -7.62 -35.39
CA THR A 5 -21.51 -7.18 -33.99
C THR A 5 -20.71 -8.25 -33.26
N VAL A 6 -19.42 -8.00 -33.05
CA VAL A 6 -18.59 -8.87 -32.20
C VAL A 6 -19.23 -8.84 -30.82
N ALA A 7 -19.73 -9.98 -30.34
CA ALA A 7 -20.28 -10.11 -29.02
C ALA A 7 -19.19 -9.66 -28.02
N VAL A 8 -19.45 -8.58 -27.29
CA VAL A 8 -18.58 -8.09 -26.23
C VAL A 8 -18.78 -9.06 -25.04
N GLY A 9 -17.70 -9.72 -24.60
CA GLY A 9 -17.79 -10.62 -23.46
C GLY A 9 -18.13 -9.83 -22.17
N THR A 10 -18.76 -10.49 -21.20
CA THR A 10 -19.05 -9.93 -19.88
C THR A 10 -18.01 -10.37 -18.85
N MET A 11 -17.93 -9.64 -17.75
CA MET A 11 -17.07 -9.89 -16.61
C MET A 11 -17.81 -9.63 -15.30
N LYS A 12 -17.41 -10.33 -14.23
CA LYS A 12 -17.89 -10.04 -12.87
C LYS A 12 -17.14 -8.85 -12.28
N VAL A 13 -17.89 -8.02 -11.56
CA VAL A 13 -17.39 -6.82 -10.86
C VAL A 13 -18.02 -6.77 -9.47
N ALA A 14 -17.21 -6.61 -8.44
CA ALA A 14 -17.66 -6.21 -7.12
C ALA A 14 -17.63 -4.68 -7.05
N GLN A 15 -18.79 -4.05 -7.04
CA GLN A 15 -18.93 -2.59 -7.08
C GLN A 15 -19.67 -2.04 -5.89
N VAL A 16 -19.56 -0.73 -5.69
CA VAL A 16 -20.38 0.08 -4.80
C VAL A 16 -21.22 1.02 -5.67
N SER A 17 -22.53 0.96 -5.55
CA SER A 17 -23.48 1.73 -6.40
C SER A 17 -23.56 3.20 -6.04
N ASN A 18 -23.31 3.54 -4.78
CA ASN A 18 -23.25 4.90 -4.22
C ASN A 18 -22.47 4.86 -2.88
N PRO A 19 -22.11 6.03 -2.30
CA PRO A 19 -21.45 6.07 -0.99
C PRO A 19 -22.24 5.27 0.06
N THR A 20 -21.55 4.50 0.86
CA THR A 20 -22.06 3.63 1.94
C THR A 20 -22.88 2.42 1.51
N ALA A 21 -23.26 2.28 0.22
CA ALA A 21 -23.98 1.11 -0.29
C ALA A 21 -23.17 -0.18 -0.10
N ASP A 22 -23.86 -1.30 0.05
CA ASP A 22 -23.22 -2.61 0.12
C ASP A 22 -22.52 -2.97 -1.19
N PHE A 23 -21.56 -3.90 -1.12
CA PHE A 23 -20.95 -4.44 -2.32
C PHE A 23 -21.96 -5.28 -3.11
N GLU A 24 -22.03 -5.02 -4.41
CA GLU A 24 -22.84 -5.75 -5.36
C GLU A 24 -21.93 -6.51 -6.33
N ILE A 25 -22.22 -7.80 -6.56
CA ILE A 25 -21.60 -8.56 -7.64
C ILE A 25 -22.49 -8.42 -8.86
N VAL A 26 -21.97 -7.74 -9.88
CA VAL A 26 -22.67 -7.48 -11.13
C VAL A 26 -21.90 -7.96 -12.33
N GLU A 27 -22.61 -8.16 -13.46
CA GLU A 27 -21.98 -8.36 -14.76
C GLU A 27 -21.89 -7.04 -15.52
N ARG A 28 -20.72 -6.75 -16.07
CA ARG A 28 -20.47 -5.60 -16.94
C ARG A 28 -19.75 -6.05 -18.21
N GLU A 29 -19.81 -5.24 -19.25
CA GLU A 29 -19.00 -5.46 -20.45
C GLU A 29 -17.51 -5.38 -20.12
N ILE A 30 -16.71 -6.26 -20.75
CA ILE A 30 -15.25 -6.21 -20.64
C ILE A 30 -14.75 -4.92 -21.29
N PRO A 31 -14.06 -4.02 -20.57
CA PRO A 31 -13.64 -2.72 -21.07
C PRO A 31 -12.60 -2.86 -22.16
N LYS A 32 -12.63 -1.95 -23.15
CA LYS A 32 -11.59 -1.86 -24.17
C LYS A 32 -10.55 -0.81 -23.78
N PRO A 33 -9.24 -1.12 -23.88
CA PRO A 33 -8.21 -0.14 -23.60
C PRO A 33 -8.22 0.95 -24.67
N ALA A 34 -8.22 2.21 -24.24
CA ALA A 34 -8.05 3.37 -25.12
C ALA A 34 -6.57 3.54 -25.51
N ALA A 35 -6.26 4.58 -26.32
CA ALA A 35 -4.87 4.93 -26.62
C ALA A 35 -4.06 5.19 -25.35
N GLY A 36 -2.85 4.63 -25.26
CA GLY A 36 -1.98 4.74 -24.09
C GLY A 36 -2.44 3.95 -22.86
N GLN A 37 -3.36 2.99 -23.02
CA GLN A 37 -3.84 2.13 -21.94
C GLN A 37 -3.58 0.66 -22.23
N VAL A 38 -3.51 -0.13 -21.17
CA VAL A 38 -3.56 -1.59 -21.23
C VAL A 38 -4.82 -2.10 -20.54
N ARG A 39 -5.26 -3.30 -20.94
CA ARG A 39 -6.24 -4.07 -20.18
C ARG A 39 -5.54 -5.22 -19.50
N ILE A 40 -5.77 -5.35 -18.20
CA ILE A 40 -5.23 -6.39 -17.34
C ILE A 40 -6.36 -7.36 -17.01
N LYS A 41 -6.17 -8.66 -17.32
CA LYS A 41 -6.97 -9.73 -16.73
C LYS A 41 -6.48 -9.93 -15.30
N VAL A 42 -7.27 -9.47 -14.35
CA VAL A 42 -6.93 -9.48 -12.93
C VAL A 42 -6.86 -10.92 -12.43
N GLN A 43 -5.84 -11.24 -11.66
CA GLN A 43 -5.67 -12.53 -10.99
C GLN A 43 -5.80 -12.37 -9.47
N ALA A 44 -5.33 -11.24 -8.94
CA ALA A 44 -5.42 -10.92 -7.52
C ALA A 44 -5.56 -9.40 -7.31
N CYS A 45 -6.30 -9.01 -6.28
CA CYS A 45 -6.36 -7.63 -5.81
C CYS A 45 -6.37 -7.59 -4.28
N GLY A 46 -5.40 -6.89 -3.68
CA GLY A 46 -5.39 -6.69 -2.24
C GLY A 46 -6.54 -5.80 -1.77
N VAL A 47 -7.00 -6.07 -0.54
CA VAL A 47 -8.02 -5.28 0.15
C VAL A 47 -7.33 -4.39 1.17
N CYS A 48 -7.40 -3.09 0.95
CA CYS A 48 -6.73 -2.08 1.74
C CYS A 48 -7.73 -1.27 2.57
N HIS A 49 -7.28 -0.76 3.72
CA HIS A 49 -8.10 0.16 4.50
C HIS A 49 -8.47 1.42 3.70
N SER A 50 -7.63 1.84 2.75
CA SER A 50 -7.91 2.99 1.89
C SER A 50 -9.09 2.76 0.91
N ASP A 51 -9.58 1.54 0.73
CA ASP A 51 -10.80 1.28 -0.04
C ASP A 51 -12.04 1.89 0.63
N VAL A 52 -11.93 2.27 1.92
CA VAL A 52 -12.95 3.05 2.63
C VAL A 52 -13.25 4.38 1.93
N PHE A 53 -12.26 4.98 1.27
CA PHE A 53 -12.50 6.23 0.51
C PHE A 53 -13.56 6.05 -0.55
N THR A 54 -13.54 4.92 -1.25
CA THR A 54 -14.56 4.60 -2.26
C THR A 54 -15.84 4.10 -1.60
N LYS A 55 -15.74 3.20 -0.61
CA LYS A 55 -16.90 2.59 0.04
C LYS A 55 -17.77 3.62 0.77
N GLU A 56 -17.14 4.61 1.43
CA GLU A 56 -17.82 5.62 2.23
C GLU A 56 -17.94 7.00 1.54
N GLY A 57 -17.39 7.15 0.31
CA GLY A 57 -17.45 8.42 -0.43
C GLY A 57 -16.58 9.52 0.17
N LEU A 58 -15.49 9.18 0.84
CA LEU A 58 -14.62 10.13 1.57
C LEU A 58 -13.61 10.84 0.69
N TRP A 59 -13.57 10.55 -0.60
CA TRP A 59 -12.67 11.20 -1.55
C TRP A 59 -13.48 12.05 -2.54
N PRO A 60 -13.11 13.33 -2.78
CA PRO A 60 -13.85 14.19 -3.69
C PRO A 60 -13.87 13.67 -5.14
N GLY A 61 -15.01 13.77 -5.79
CA GLY A 61 -15.13 13.52 -7.24
C GLY A 61 -15.24 12.06 -7.66
N ILE A 62 -15.41 11.12 -6.74
CA ILE A 62 -15.70 9.73 -7.09
C ILE A 62 -17.01 9.64 -7.86
N GLN A 63 -16.99 8.98 -9.01
CA GLN A 63 -18.17 8.68 -9.80
C GLN A 63 -18.63 7.25 -9.54
N TYR A 64 -19.90 7.09 -9.20
CA TYR A 64 -20.52 5.80 -8.94
C TYR A 64 -21.42 5.35 -10.11
N PRO A 65 -21.62 4.02 -10.31
CA PRO A 65 -21.05 2.92 -9.54
C PRO A 65 -19.53 2.78 -9.75
N ARG A 66 -18.82 2.31 -8.69
CA ARG A 66 -17.36 2.21 -8.69
C ARG A 66 -16.89 0.85 -8.16
N ALA A 67 -15.96 0.20 -8.88
CA ALA A 67 -15.21 -0.94 -8.38
C ALA A 67 -13.96 -0.43 -7.62
N PRO A 68 -13.80 -0.71 -6.32
CA PRO A 68 -12.60 -0.36 -5.56
C PRO A 68 -11.37 -1.20 -5.97
N GLY A 69 -10.28 -1.04 -5.24
CA GLY A 69 -9.07 -1.85 -5.33
C GLY A 69 -7.93 -1.19 -6.08
N HIS A 70 -6.79 -1.05 -5.40
CA HIS A 70 -5.57 -0.40 -5.89
C HIS A 70 -4.32 -1.24 -5.59
N GLU A 71 -4.45 -2.53 -5.47
CA GLU A 71 -3.36 -3.50 -5.26
C GLU A 71 -3.51 -4.63 -6.28
N VAL A 72 -3.42 -4.29 -7.57
CA VAL A 72 -3.85 -5.16 -8.67
C VAL A 72 -2.68 -5.90 -9.27
N VAL A 73 -2.83 -7.21 -9.42
CA VAL A 73 -1.89 -8.07 -10.15
C VAL A 73 -2.66 -8.91 -11.17
N GLY A 74 -2.12 -9.06 -12.35
CA GLY A 74 -2.71 -9.90 -13.39
C GLY A 74 -1.85 -10.00 -14.62
N ILE A 75 -2.49 -10.31 -15.74
CA ILE A 75 -1.84 -10.52 -17.03
C ILE A 75 -2.43 -9.53 -18.04
N ILE A 76 -1.58 -8.83 -18.77
CA ILE A 76 -2.02 -7.99 -19.88
C ILE A 76 -2.67 -8.86 -20.94
N ASP A 77 -3.95 -8.62 -21.23
CA ASP A 77 -4.68 -9.38 -22.25
C ASP A 77 -4.99 -8.56 -23.50
N ALA A 78 -4.93 -7.23 -23.42
CA ALA A 78 -5.06 -6.32 -24.55
C ALA A 78 -4.27 -5.03 -24.31
N VAL A 79 -3.77 -4.44 -25.39
CA VAL A 79 -3.07 -3.15 -25.38
C VAL A 79 -3.78 -2.16 -26.30
N GLY A 80 -3.84 -0.91 -25.90
CA GLY A 80 -4.40 0.19 -26.68
C GLY A 80 -3.43 0.72 -27.74
N VAL A 81 -3.94 1.60 -28.59
CA VAL A 81 -3.13 2.25 -29.64
C VAL A 81 -2.00 3.05 -28.99
N GLY A 82 -0.79 2.97 -29.56
CA GLY A 82 0.39 3.70 -29.12
C GLY A 82 1.16 3.06 -27.96
N VAL A 83 0.71 1.95 -27.40
CA VAL A 83 1.44 1.18 -26.39
C VAL A 83 2.48 0.29 -27.07
N SER A 84 3.75 0.49 -26.76
CA SER A 84 4.88 -0.27 -27.31
C SER A 84 5.67 -1.05 -26.26
N GLU A 85 5.67 -0.56 -25.02
CA GLU A 85 6.42 -1.08 -23.88
C GLU A 85 5.79 -2.34 -23.26
N TRP A 86 4.50 -2.53 -23.46
CA TRP A 86 3.76 -3.66 -22.92
C TRP A 86 3.18 -4.56 -24.01
N LYS A 87 3.14 -5.86 -23.75
CA LYS A 87 2.60 -6.87 -24.68
C LYS A 87 1.64 -7.80 -23.96
N LYS A 88 0.67 -8.32 -24.73
CA LYS A 88 -0.23 -9.37 -24.27
C LYS A 88 0.57 -10.58 -23.73
N GLY A 89 0.15 -11.09 -22.59
CA GLY A 89 0.75 -12.23 -21.90
C GLY A 89 1.76 -11.85 -20.80
N GLN A 90 2.19 -10.58 -20.71
CA GLN A 90 3.09 -10.14 -19.64
C GLN A 90 2.34 -10.02 -18.32
N ARG A 91 3.02 -10.41 -17.22
CA ARG A 91 2.54 -10.18 -15.86
C ARG A 91 2.71 -8.71 -15.51
N ALA A 92 1.67 -8.11 -14.97
CA ALA A 92 1.65 -6.69 -14.67
C ALA A 92 0.84 -6.40 -13.41
N GLY A 93 1.15 -5.28 -12.77
CA GLY A 93 0.42 -4.77 -11.62
C GLY A 93 0.13 -3.29 -11.74
N VAL A 94 -0.80 -2.83 -10.92
CA VAL A 94 -1.13 -1.41 -10.73
C VAL A 94 -1.37 -1.19 -9.25
N GLY A 95 -0.59 -0.30 -8.65
CA GLY A 95 -0.73 0.06 -7.25
C GLY A 95 -1.56 1.33 -7.03
N TRP A 96 -1.33 1.97 -5.88
CA TRP A 96 -1.99 3.23 -5.55
C TRP A 96 -1.75 4.33 -6.59
N HIS A 97 -0.55 4.36 -7.18
CA HIS A 97 -0.21 5.30 -8.24
C HIS A 97 -0.82 4.88 -9.56
N GLY A 98 -2.07 5.22 -9.78
CA GLY A 98 -2.86 4.86 -10.96
C GLY A 98 -2.70 5.77 -12.18
N GLY A 99 -1.68 6.61 -12.21
CA GLY A 99 -1.36 7.50 -13.34
C GLY A 99 -1.09 8.94 -12.93
N HIS A 100 -0.33 9.65 -13.76
CA HIS A 100 0.06 11.05 -13.57
C HIS A 100 0.02 11.81 -14.89
N ASP A 101 0.12 13.16 -14.85
CA ASP A 101 -0.12 14.00 -16.02
C ASP A 101 1.14 14.36 -16.83
N ASN A 102 2.33 14.04 -16.35
CA ASN A 102 3.64 14.41 -16.95
C ASN A 102 3.88 15.91 -17.14
N THR A 103 2.92 16.77 -16.82
CA THR A 103 2.94 18.19 -17.20
C THR A 103 2.97 19.16 -16.02
N CYS A 104 2.45 18.76 -14.86
CA CYS A 104 2.44 19.62 -13.67
C CYS A 104 3.86 19.85 -13.13
N PRO A 105 4.07 20.89 -12.30
CA PRO A 105 5.41 21.21 -11.78
C PRO A 105 6.09 20.07 -11.05
N GLN A 106 5.34 19.20 -10.37
CA GLN A 106 5.86 18.03 -9.66
C GLN A 106 6.36 16.99 -10.66
N CYS A 107 5.54 16.61 -11.66
CA CYS A 107 5.94 15.65 -12.69
C CYS A 107 7.18 16.12 -13.47
N ARG A 108 7.25 17.41 -13.82
CA ARG A 108 8.39 17.98 -14.53
C ARG A 108 9.70 17.98 -13.73
N ARG A 109 9.64 17.75 -12.41
CA ARG A 109 10.79 17.56 -11.51
C ARG A 109 11.05 16.09 -11.18
N GLY A 110 10.30 15.16 -11.78
CA GLY A 110 10.38 13.72 -11.46
C GLY A 110 9.67 13.31 -10.19
N ASP A 111 8.93 14.22 -9.55
CA ASP A 111 8.16 13.94 -8.34
C ASP A 111 6.73 13.49 -8.70
N PHE A 112 6.65 12.33 -9.33
CA PHE A 112 5.37 11.77 -9.81
C PHE A 112 4.41 11.41 -8.67
N ARG A 113 4.93 11.05 -7.49
CA ARG A 113 4.13 10.77 -6.29
C ARG A 113 3.20 11.93 -5.94
N ASN A 114 3.68 13.15 -6.05
CA ASN A 114 2.98 14.37 -5.71
C ASN A 114 2.36 15.05 -6.94
N CYS A 115 2.06 14.29 -8.00
CA CYS A 115 1.36 14.82 -9.16
C CYS A 115 0.04 15.48 -8.74
N ARG A 116 -0.22 16.70 -9.22
CA ARG A 116 -1.47 17.42 -8.91
C ARG A 116 -2.72 16.73 -9.45
N ASN A 117 -2.56 15.96 -10.52
CA ASN A 117 -3.62 15.22 -11.18
C ASN A 117 -3.40 13.70 -11.02
N LEU A 118 -2.88 13.29 -9.86
CA LEU A 118 -2.68 11.88 -9.55
C LEU A 118 -3.99 11.12 -9.67
N LYS A 119 -3.97 10.03 -10.42
CA LYS A 119 -5.09 9.09 -10.51
C LYS A 119 -4.83 7.92 -9.56
N VAL A 120 -5.91 7.40 -8.98
CA VAL A 120 -5.87 6.23 -8.09
C VAL A 120 -6.91 5.23 -8.56
N PRO A 121 -6.53 3.95 -8.81
CA PRO A 121 -7.50 2.91 -9.14
C PRO A 121 -8.51 2.72 -8.01
N GLY A 122 -9.77 2.49 -8.37
CA GLY A 122 -10.86 2.41 -7.40
C GLY A 122 -11.42 3.77 -6.97
N ILE A 123 -10.71 4.86 -7.22
CA ILE A 123 -11.14 6.24 -6.92
C ILE A 123 -11.38 7.00 -8.23
N SER A 124 -10.34 7.20 -9.02
CA SER A 124 -10.40 7.99 -10.26
C SER A 124 -11.02 7.22 -11.42
N TYR A 125 -10.87 5.92 -11.43
CA TYR A 125 -11.43 4.96 -12.38
C TYR A 125 -11.60 3.60 -11.69
N ASP A 126 -12.28 2.64 -12.33
CA ASP A 126 -12.52 1.32 -11.73
C ASP A 126 -11.22 0.61 -11.39
N GLY A 127 -11.13 0.10 -10.17
CA GLY A 127 -9.97 -0.61 -9.63
C GLY A 127 -10.02 -2.11 -9.88
N GLY A 128 -9.33 -2.87 -9.02
CA GLY A 128 -9.10 -4.30 -9.21
C GLY A 128 -10.17 -5.24 -8.69
N TYR A 129 -11.28 -4.77 -8.11
CA TYR A 129 -12.36 -5.65 -7.66
C TYR A 129 -13.22 -6.12 -8.83
N GLN A 130 -12.58 -6.57 -9.89
CA GLN A 130 -13.20 -7.05 -11.12
C GLN A 130 -12.25 -7.96 -11.90
N GLN A 131 -12.80 -8.76 -12.82
CA GLN A 131 -12.00 -9.72 -13.59
C GLN A 131 -11.11 -9.07 -14.66
N TYR A 132 -11.44 -7.89 -15.15
CA TYR A 132 -10.63 -7.11 -16.10
C TYR A 132 -10.66 -5.64 -15.72
N MET A 133 -9.51 -4.98 -15.74
CA MET A 133 -9.43 -3.53 -15.58
C MET A 133 -8.63 -2.90 -16.72
N VAL A 134 -8.84 -1.62 -16.97
CA VAL A 134 -7.98 -0.81 -17.85
C VAL A 134 -7.18 0.18 -17.00
N ALA A 135 -5.91 0.36 -17.36
CA ALA A 135 -5.03 1.30 -16.69
C ALA A 135 -4.17 2.05 -17.72
N PRO A 136 -3.78 3.30 -17.46
CA PRO A 136 -2.81 4.00 -18.27
C PRO A 136 -1.42 3.37 -18.10
N VAL A 137 -0.63 3.36 -19.17
CA VAL A 137 0.67 2.66 -19.19
C VAL A 137 1.66 3.19 -18.15
N GLU A 138 1.59 4.45 -17.82
CA GLU A 138 2.45 5.09 -16.81
C GLU A 138 2.15 4.63 -15.37
N ALA A 139 1.09 3.86 -15.16
CA ALA A 139 0.75 3.26 -13.86
C ALA A 139 1.16 1.79 -13.74
N VAL A 140 1.56 1.17 -14.85
CA VAL A 140 1.74 -0.28 -14.93
C VAL A 140 3.18 -0.66 -14.55
N VAL A 141 3.32 -1.68 -13.72
CA VAL A 141 4.60 -2.22 -13.25
C VAL A 141 4.75 -3.70 -13.59
N ALA A 142 5.98 -4.15 -13.81
CA ALA A 142 6.29 -5.55 -14.02
C ALA A 142 6.23 -6.33 -12.69
N ILE A 143 5.65 -7.53 -12.73
CA ILE A 143 5.58 -8.42 -11.57
C ILE A 143 6.62 -9.54 -11.74
N PRO A 144 7.57 -9.71 -10.80
CA PRO A 144 8.55 -10.80 -10.81
C PRO A 144 7.88 -12.18 -10.83
N GLU A 145 8.45 -13.12 -11.57
CA GLU A 145 7.88 -14.47 -11.77
C GLU A 145 7.86 -15.32 -10.49
N THR A 146 8.76 -15.05 -9.55
CA THR A 146 8.87 -15.80 -8.28
C THR A 146 7.85 -15.38 -7.22
N LEU A 147 7.17 -14.26 -7.43
CA LEU A 147 6.08 -13.81 -6.57
C LEU A 147 4.76 -14.37 -7.09
N SER A 148 3.99 -15.06 -6.26
CA SER A 148 2.61 -15.39 -6.60
C SER A 148 1.74 -14.13 -6.70
N ASP A 149 0.68 -14.16 -7.51
CA ASP A 149 -0.19 -13.00 -7.69
C ASP A 149 -0.79 -12.50 -6.37
N PRO A 150 -1.26 -13.38 -5.45
CA PRO A 150 -1.75 -12.92 -4.14
C PRO A 150 -0.67 -12.33 -3.22
N GLU A 151 0.60 -12.76 -3.33
CA GLU A 151 1.70 -12.19 -2.54
C GLU A 151 2.18 -10.85 -3.13
N ALA A 152 2.17 -10.71 -4.45
CA ALA A 152 2.60 -9.47 -5.10
C ALA A 152 1.60 -8.32 -4.88
N ALA A 153 0.30 -8.61 -4.84
CA ALA A 153 -0.74 -7.59 -4.74
C ALA A 153 -0.56 -6.64 -3.54
N PRO A 154 -0.39 -7.08 -2.28
CA PRO A 154 -0.19 -6.17 -1.15
C PRO A 154 1.14 -5.39 -1.20
N LEU A 155 2.12 -5.85 -1.98
CA LEU A 155 3.39 -5.14 -2.13
C LEU A 155 3.23 -3.85 -2.93
N LEU A 156 2.19 -3.72 -3.75
CA LEU A 156 1.88 -2.53 -4.55
C LEU A 156 1.24 -1.38 -3.76
N CYS A 157 0.91 -1.60 -2.48
CA CYS A 157 0.43 -0.55 -1.58
C CYS A 157 1.16 -0.59 -0.25
N ALA A 158 0.86 -1.55 0.62
CA ALA A 158 1.50 -1.67 1.94
C ALA A 158 3.02 -1.92 1.82
N GLY A 159 3.43 -2.70 0.81
CA GLY A 159 4.85 -2.96 0.52
C GLY A 159 5.59 -1.69 0.13
N VAL A 160 5.19 -1.04 -0.95
CA VAL A 160 5.86 0.18 -1.44
C VAL A 160 5.82 1.31 -0.43
N THR A 161 4.73 1.44 0.33
CA THR A 161 4.62 2.46 1.38
C THR A 161 5.67 2.27 2.47
N THR A 162 5.87 1.06 2.97
CA THR A 162 6.83 0.78 4.03
C THR A 162 8.27 0.75 3.51
N PHE A 163 8.50 0.15 2.34
CA PHE A 163 9.80 0.09 1.69
C PHE A 163 10.36 1.48 1.39
N ASP A 164 9.58 2.32 0.71
CA ASP A 164 10.03 3.64 0.28
C ASP A 164 10.15 4.62 1.47
N ALA A 165 9.29 4.49 2.49
CA ALA A 165 9.41 5.23 3.73
C ALA A 165 10.74 4.92 4.44
N LEU A 166 11.12 3.65 4.54
CA LEU A 166 12.39 3.21 5.14
C LEU A 166 13.59 3.65 4.30
N ARG A 167 13.55 3.47 2.97
CA ARG A 167 14.61 3.89 2.04
C ARG A 167 14.91 5.39 2.13
N ARG A 168 13.88 6.21 2.39
CA ARG A 168 13.98 7.67 2.50
C ARG A 168 14.07 8.17 3.95
N SER A 169 14.20 7.26 4.90
CA SER A 169 14.24 7.60 6.32
C SER A 169 15.45 8.43 6.73
N GLY A 170 16.57 8.25 6.04
CA GLY A 170 17.87 8.77 6.41
C GLY A 170 18.65 7.88 7.36
N ALA A 171 18.10 6.71 7.73
CA ALA A 171 18.82 5.70 8.52
C ALA A 171 19.83 4.93 7.65
N PHE A 172 20.93 4.52 8.28
CA PHE A 172 21.97 3.68 7.68
C PHE A 172 21.94 2.26 8.28
N PRO A 173 22.47 1.25 7.58
CA PRO A 173 22.63 -0.09 8.13
C PRO A 173 23.33 -0.05 9.50
N GLY A 174 22.76 -0.75 10.50
CA GLY A 174 23.21 -0.72 11.89
C GLY A 174 22.46 0.27 12.80
N ASP A 175 21.81 1.30 12.23
CA ASP A 175 20.98 2.23 13.03
C ASP A 175 19.77 1.53 13.64
N LEU A 176 19.30 2.06 14.78
CA LEU A 176 18.04 1.64 15.37
C LEU A 176 16.87 2.26 14.60
N VAL A 177 16.04 1.40 14.02
CA VAL A 177 14.78 1.77 13.37
C VAL A 177 13.62 1.11 14.10
N ALA A 178 12.63 1.88 14.50
CA ALA A 178 11.44 1.36 15.14
C ALA A 178 10.26 1.28 14.17
N VAL A 179 9.45 0.23 14.32
CA VAL A 179 8.17 0.07 13.59
C VAL A 179 7.07 -0.01 14.64
N GLU A 180 6.20 0.99 14.66
CA GLU A 180 5.04 1.06 15.55
C GLU A 180 3.82 0.50 14.84
N GLY A 181 3.15 -0.47 15.50
CA GLY A 181 2.06 -1.25 14.95
C GLY A 181 2.53 -2.49 14.18
N ILE A 182 1.96 -3.67 14.47
CA ILE A 182 2.28 -4.94 13.81
C ILE A 182 1.02 -5.43 13.09
N GLY A 183 0.61 -4.68 12.09
CA GLY A 183 -0.55 -4.95 11.25
C GLY A 183 -0.17 -5.07 9.78
N GLY A 184 -1.11 -4.72 8.89
CA GLY A 184 -0.95 -4.82 7.43
C GLY A 184 0.24 -4.08 6.85
N LEU A 185 0.64 -2.95 7.41
CA LEU A 185 1.86 -2.20 7.08
C LEU A 185 3.06 -2.68 7.90
N GLY A 186 2.90 -2.74 9.22
CA GLY A 186 4.02 -2.96 10.13
C GLY A 186 4.71 -4.30 9.98
N HIS A 187 3.99 -5.40 9.65
CA HIS A 187 4.62 -6.70 9.44
C HIS A 187 5.57 -6.70 8.21
N LEU A 188 5.26 -5.90 7.18
CA LEU A 188 6.16 -5.67 6.04
C LEU A 188 7.28 -4.69 6.42
N GLY A 189 6.95 -3.61 7.15
CA GLY A 189 7.94 -2.64 7.62
C GLY A 189 9.04 -3.28 8.46
N ILE A 190 8.70 -4.22 9.36
CA ILE A 190 9.70 -4.98 10.16
C ILE A 190 10.60 -5.81 9.24
N GLN A 191 10.03 -6.53 8.28
CA GLN A 191 10.79 -7.36 7.35
C GLN A 191 11.73 -6.51 6.49
N PHE A 192 11.22 -5.45 5.85
CA PHE A 192 12.05 -4.55 5.06
C PHE A 192 13.16 -3.89 5.88
N ALA A 193 12.84 -3.37 7.08
CA ALA A 193 13.83 -2.76 7.95
C ALA A 193 14.97 -3.74 8.31
N ASN A 194 14.63 -4.99 8.61
CA ASN A 194 15.60 -6.03 8.87
C ASN A 194 16.48 -6.30 7.64
N LYS A 195 15.87 -6.41 6.44
CA LYS A 195 16.60 -6.67 5.18
C LYS A 195 17.45 -5.50 4.71
N PHE A 196 17.15 -4.27 5.13
CA PHE A 196 18.02 -3.10 4.95
C PHE A 196 19.23 -3.10 5.90
N GLY A 197 19.30 -4.05 6.83
CA GLY A 197 20.41 -4.15 7.80
C GLY A 197 20.26 -3.24 9.01
N TYR A 198 19.05 -2.76 9.32
CA TYR A 198 18.79 -1.96 10.51
C TYR A 198 18.64 -2.85 11.76
N ARG A 199 18.94 -2.28 12.92
CA ARG A 199 18.52 -2.84 14.21
C ARG A 199 17.04 -2.52 14.41
N VAL A 200 16.17 -3.53 14.36
CA VAL A 200 14.72 -3.29 14.32
C VAL A 200 14.10 -3.43 15.71
N ALA A 201 13.47 -2.36 16.20
CA ALA A 201 12.58 -2.39 17.35
C ALA A 201 11.12 -2.43 16.88
N ALA A 202 10.41 -3.53 17.11
CA ALA A 202 8.99 -3.61 16.87
C ALA A 202 8.22 -3.13 18.11
N ILE A 203 7.29 -2.20 17.93
CA ILE A 203 6.44 -1.67 19.00
C ILE A 203 5.02 -2.19 18.77
N GLY A 204 4.51 -2.91 19.74
CA GLY A 204 3.18 -3.51 19.67
C GLY A 204 2.49 -3.51 21.01
N ARG A 205 1.29 -4.09 21.06
CA ARG A 205 0.46 -4.14 22.26
C ARG A 205 0.23 -5.58 22.69
N GLY A 206 0.80 -5.97 23.82
CA GLY A 206 0.67 -7.30 24.41
C GLY A 206 1.81 -8.25 24.05
N ALA A 207 2.17 -9.09 25.01
CA ALA A 207 3.30 -10.01 24.89
C ALA A 207 3.09 -11.10 23.79
N GLU A 208 1.84 -11.38 23.43
CA GLU A 208 1.44 -12.38 22.46
C GLU A 208 2.00 -12.12 21.06
N THR A 209 2.26 -10.86 20.71
CA THR A 209 2.82 -10.49 19.39
C THR A 209 4.36 -10.52 19.35
N ALA A 210 5.02 -10.69 20.48
CA ALA A 210 6.49 -10.66 20.58
C ALA A 210 7.18 -11.75 19.74
N ALA A 211 6.66 -12.97 19.79
CA ALA A 211 7.22 -14.10 19.01
C ALA A 211 7.11 -13.85 17.50
N LEU A 212 5.99 -13.33 17.05
CA LEU A 212 5.78 -12.96 15.65
C LEU A 212 6.70 -11.82 15.23
N ALA A 213 6.81 -10.75 16.02
CA ALA A 213 7.73 -9.65 15.73
C ALA A 213 9.17 -10.12 15.51
N LYS A 214 9.65 -11.02 16.38
CA LYS A 214 10.98 -11.65 16.24
C LYS A 214 11.09 -12.50 14.98
N LYS A 215 10.07 -13.30 14.67
CA LYS A 215 10.03 -14.10 13.43
C LYS A 215 10.09 -13.21 12.18
N LEU A 216 9.48 -12.03 12.20
CA LEU A 216 9.52 -11.04 11.12
C LEU A 216 10.86 -10.32 11.00
N GLY A 217 11.77 -10.45 11.98
CA GLY A 217 13.11 -9.89 11.96
C GLY A 217 13.37 -8.77 12.98
N ALA A 218 12.44 -8.51 13.89
CA ALA A 218 12.70 -7.55 14.98
C ALA A 218 13.73 -8.10 15.96
N SER A 219 14.76 -7.32 16.28
CA SER A 219 15.76 -7.65 17.32
C SER A 219 15.24 -7.33 18.71
N VAL A 220 14.33 -6.35 18.83
CA VAL A 220 13.69 -5.93 20.08
C VAL A 220 12.18 -5.84 19.90
N TYR A 221 11.42 -6.28 20.89
CA TYR A 221 9.98 -6.04 20.97
C TYR A 221 9.68 -5.17 22.20
N ILE A 222 8.91 -4.11 21.99
CA ILE A 222 8.48 -3.17 23.03
C ILE A 222 6.96 -3.32 23.20
N ASP A 223 6.54 -3.82 24.37
CA ASP A 223 5.12 -3.96 24.71
C ASP A 223 4.60 -2.68 25.36
N THR A 224 3.73 -1.97 24.67
CA THR A 224 3.14 -0.72 25.14
C THR A 224 2.14 -0.89 26.29
N LYS A 225 1.74 -2.13 26.65
CA LYS A 225 0.94 -2.38 27.86
C LYS A 225 1.75 -2.26 29.14
N SER A 226 3.05 -2.52 29.07
CA SER A 226 3.92 -2.60 30.24
C SER A 226 5.08 -1.60 30.24
N THR A 227 5.36 -0.97 29.09
CA THR A 227 6.57 -0.17 28.91
C THR A 227 6.25 1.10 28.12
N ASN A 228 6.77 2.24 28.57
CA ASN A 228 6.74 3.46 27.76
C ASN A 228 7.67 3.28 26.54
N PRO A 229 7.16 3.37 25.31
CA PRO A 229 7.97 3.08 24.14
C PRO A 229 9.08 4.09 23.88
N ALA A 230 8.87 5.38 24.20
CA ALA A 230 9.91 6.40 24.04
C ALA A 230 11.09 6.17 24.99
N GLU A 231 10.82 5.90 26.28
CA GLU A 231 11.86 5.56 27.26
C GLU A 231 12.63 4.29 26.86
N ALA A 232 11.92 3.27 26.36
CA ALA A 232 12.55 2.06 25.92
C ALA A 232 13.49 2.30 24.72
N LEU A 233 13.05 3.11 23.74
CA LEU A 233 13.89 3.51 22.62
C LEU A 233 15.09 4.33 23.05
N GLN A 234 14.94 5.26 24.01
CA GLN A 234 16.07 6.05 24.54
C GLN A 234 17.10 5.16 25.24
N LYS A 235 16.69 4.14 25.99
CA LYS A 235 17.62 3.15 26.59
C LYS A 235 18.40 2.36 25.54
N LEU A 236 17.91 2.29 24.31
CA LEU A 236 18.59 1.64 23.18
C LEU A 236 19.45 2.62 22.36
N GLY A 237 19.49 3.91 22.73
CA GLY A 237 20.23 4.98 22.07
C GLY A 237 19.36 5.93 21.24
N GLY A 238 18.04 5.77 21.25
CA GLY A 238 17.09 6.50 20.42
C GLY A 238 16.98 5.93 19.00
N ALA A 239 15.81 6.04 18.39
CA ALA A 239 15.58 5.55 17.02
C ALA A 239 15.95 6.60 15.98
N GLN A 240 16.75 6.24 14.99
CA GLN A 240 17.06 7.10 13.83
C GLN A 240 15.83 7.32 12.94
N ALA A 241 14.97 6.31 12.84
CA ALA A 241 13.66 6.44 12.22
C ALA A 241 12.62 5.64 13.01
N ILE A 242 11.41 6.19 13.10
CA ILE A 242 10.25 5.48 13.62
C ILE A 242 9.18 5.48 12.54
N LEU A 243 8.79 4.29 12.09
CA LEU A 243 7.72 4.10 11.13
C LEU A 243 6.41 3.92 11.89
N ALA A 244 5.56 4.95 11.91
CA ALA A 244 4.27 4.93 12.59
C ALA A 244 3.20 4.37 11.64
N THR A 245 2.80 3.12 11.87
CA THR A 245 1.87 2.40 10.99
C THR A 245 0.46 2.28 11.56
N ALA A 246 0.30 2.35 12.89
CA ALA A 246 -1.01 2.29 13.50
C ALA A 246 -1.75 3.64 13.40
N PRO A 247 -3.09 3.63 13.26
CA PRO A 247 -3.89 4.85 13.13
C PRO A 247 -4.16 5.49 14.52
N SER A 248 -3.10 5.94 15.20
CA SER A 248 -3.19 6.49 16.55
C SER A 248 -2.30 7.72 16.72
N SER A 249 -2.90 8.91 16.62
CA SER A 249 -2.19 10.17 16.84
C SER A 249 -1.57 10.28 18.25
N LYS A 250 -2.21 9.67 19.25
CA LYS A 250 -1.65 9.58 20.60
C LYS A 250 -0.35 8.79 20.63
N ALA A 251 -0.32 7.59 20.02
CA ALA A 251 0.89 6.78 19.92
C ALA A 251 2.00 7.52 19.16
N MET A 252 1.66 8.17 18.04
CA MET A 252 2.60 8.99 17.25
C MET A 252 3.21 10.11 18.09
N SER A 253 2.39 10.80 18.91
CA SER A 253 2.85 11.87 19.81
C SER A 253 3.85 11.36 20.84
N GLU A 254 3.55 10.23 21.47
CA GLU A 254 4.38 9.61 22.51
C GLU A 254 5.74 9.14 21.99
N LEU A 255 5.85 8.85 20.68
CA LEU A 255 7.07 8.32 20.07
C LEU A 255 8.12 9.39 19.73
N ILE A 256 7.76 10.66 19.67
CA ILE A 256 8.68 11.76 19.32
C ILE A 256 9.88 11.81 20.24
N ASP A 257 9.68 11.57 21.55
CA ASP A 257 10.75 11.55 22.54
C ASP A 257 11.64 10.30 22.46
N GLY A 258 11.21 9.27 21.73
CA GLY A 258 11.99 8.07 21.42
C GLY A 258 12.99 8.23 20.29
N LEU A 259 12.95 9.36 19.55
CA LEU A 259 13.87 9.63 18.45
C LEU A 259 15.28 9.97 18.93
N ALA A 260 16.27 9.51 18.18
CA ALA A 260 17.66 9.93 18.30
C ALA A 260 17.85 11.38 17.81
N THR A 261 19.07 11.92 17.98
CA THR A 261 19.47 13.18 17.33
C THR A 261 19.38 13.04 15.81
N ASN A 262 18.79 14.03 15.13
CA ASN A 262 18.43 14.01 13.70
C ASN A 262 17.42 12.91 13.32
N GLY A 263 16.77 12.28 14.31
CA GLY A 263 15.82 11.22 14.09
C GLY A 263 14.52 11.71 13.45
N LYS A 264 13.83 10.79 12.75
CA LYS A 264 12.63 11.10 12.00
C LYS A 264 11.47 10.19 12.38
N LEU A 265 10.32 10.79 12.74
CA LEU A 265 9.04 10.09 12.82
C LEU A 265 8.38 10.12 11.45
N ILE A 266 8.18 8.95 10.84
CA ILE A 266 7.57 8.79 9.52
C ILE A 266 6.16 8.27 9.69
N ILE A 267 5.18 9.09 9.30
CA ILE A 267 3.77 8.81 9.46
C ILE A 267 3.23 8.19 8.17
N ILE A 268 2.71 6.97 8.28
CA ILE A 268 2.04 6.24 7.20
C ILE A 268 0.68 5.68 7.63
N GLY A 269 0.42 5.59 8.95
CA GLY A 269 -0.90 5.30 9.50
C GLY A 269 -1.79 6.55 9.45
N VAL A 270 -3.05 6.39 9.04
CA VAL A 270 -4.00 7.51 8.94
C VAL A 270 -4.84 7.56 10.20
N ALA A 271 -4.73 8.67 10.96
CA ALA A 271 -5.56 8.98 12.12
C ALA A 271 -6.28 10.32 11.90
N SER A 272 -7.46 10.48 12.50
CA SER A 272 -8.28 11.69 12.37
C SER A 272 -7.87 12.81 13.35
N ASP A 273 -7.32 12.44 14.51
CA ASP A 273 -6.97 13.38 15.55
C ASP A 273 -5.60 14.03 15.29
N PRO A 274 -5.36 15.26 15.80
CA PRO A 274 -4.07 15.91 15.70
C PRO A 274 -2.95 15.16 16.44
N ILE A 275 -1.73 15.19 15.89
CA ILE A 275 -0.52 14.79 16.60
C ILE A 275 -0.09 15.96 17.46
N ALA A 276 0.01 15.73 18.77
CA ALA A 276 0.49 16.74 19.73
C ALA A 276 2.01 16.72 19.77
N VAL A 277 2.62 17.86 19.46
CA VAL A 277 4.08 18.06 19.49
C VAL A 277 4.43 19.47 19.97
N THR A 278 5.39 19.60 20.86
CA THR A 278 5.91 20.89 21.25
C THR A 278 7.12 21.29 20.40
N PRO A 279 7.34 22.60 20.14
CA PRO A 279 8.54 23.03 19.42
C PRO A 279 9.84 22.52 20.04
N LEU A 280 9.92 22.48 21.37
CA LEU A 280 11.11 22.02 22.07
C LEU A 280 11.46 20.55 21.80
N GLN A 281 10.45 19.68 21.66
CA GLN A 281 10.66 18.28 21.30
C GLN A 281 11.35 18.11 19.94
N LEU A 282 11.11 19.02 18.99
CA LEU A 282 11.75 19.00 17.67
C LEU A 282 13.10 19.71 17.67
N ILE A 283 13.22 20.85 18.34
CA ILE A 283 14.45 21.65 18.40
C ILE A 283 15.57 20.86 19.09
N VAL A 284 15.27 20.25 20.24
CA VAL A 284 16.25 19.42 20.94
C VAL A 284 16.52 18.15 20.16
N GLY A 285 17.74 18.03 19.65
CA GLY A 285 18.16 16.90 18.82
C GLY A 285 17.78 17.01 17.35
N THR A 286 17.28 18.17 16.87
CA THR A 286 16.97 18.42 15.45
C THR A 286 16.07 17.32 14.86
N LYS A 287 15.02 16.96 15.58
CA LYS A 287 14.09 15.88 15.19
C LYS A 287 13.10 16.37 14.13
N SER A 288 12.55 15.46 13.37
CA SER A 288 11.55 15.79 12.33
C SER A 288 10.37 14.83 12.31
N ILE A 289 9.24 15.32 11.80
CA ILE A 289 8.03 14.55 11.52
C ILE A 289 7.74 14.70 10.04
N GLN A 290 7.52 13.58 9.36
CA GLN A 290 7.26 13.56 7.92
C GLN A 290 6.15 12.55 7.58
N GLY A 291 5.12 12.99 6.86
CA GLY A 291 4.15 12.09 6.25
C GLY A 291 4.65 11.54 4.92
N THR A 292 4.30 10.30 4.61
CA THR A 292 4.50 9.70 3.28
C THR A 292 3.43 8.64 3.02
N ALA A 293 3.17 8.37 1.75
CA ALA A 293 2.28 7.30 1.32
C ALA A 293 2.73 6.76 -0.02
N ALA A 294 2.55 5.47 -0.24
CA ALA A 294 2.80 4.78 -1.50
C ALA A 294 4.13 5.19 -2.18
N GLY A 295 4.25 4.96 -3.47
CA GLY A 295 5.37 5.38 -4.30
C GLY A 295 4.94 5.45 -5.76
N PRO A 296 5.71 6.09 -6.66
CA PRO A 296 5.49 5.98 -8.09
C PRO A 296 5.83 4.56 -8.57
N PRO A 297 5.44 4.17 -9.80
CA PRO A 297 5.68 2.83 -10.35
C PRO A 297 7.12 2.33 -10.23
N ALA A 298 8.11 3.18 -10.43
CA ALA A 298 9.51 2.81 -10.21
C ALA A 298 9.81 2.36 -8.76
N SER A 299 9.18 2.99 -7.76
CA SER A 299 9.32 2.52 -6.36
C SER A 299 8.55 1.22 -6.11
N GLU A 300 7.46 0.98 -6.82
CA GLU A 300 6.72 -0.29 -6.75
C GLU A 300 7.58 -1.43 -7.33
N GLU A 301 8.22 -1.22 -8.49
CA GLU A 301 9.14 -2.20 -9.09
C GLU A 301 10.37 -2.46 -8.19
N ASP A 302 10.98 -1.40 -7.64
CA ASP A 302 12.07 -1.54 -6.66
C ASP A 302 11.64 -2.39 -5.45
N THR A 303 10.41 -2.18 -4.96
CA THR A 303 9.84 -2.92 -3.83
C THR A 303 9.66 -4.40 -4.17
N LEU A 304 9.07 -4.69 -5.33
CA LEU A 304 8.84 -6.05 -5.80
C LEU A 304 10.16 -6.80 -6.01
N ASN A 305 11.12 -6.18 -6.70
CA ASN A 305 12.45 -6.75 -6.95
C ASN A 305 13.22 -6.98 -5.63
N PHE A 306 13.12 -6.05 -4.68
CA PHE A 306 13.75 -6.22 -3.37
C PHE A 306 13.06 -7.33 -2.56
N ALA A 307 11.74 -7.44 -2.62
CA ALA A 307 11.00 -8.51 -1.96
C ALA A 307 11.35 -9.89 -2.57
N GLU A 308 11.49 -9.96 -3.90
CA GLU A 308 11.98 -11.17 -4.59
C GLU A 308 13.39 -11.55 -4.11
N LEU A 309 14.33 -10.62 -4.18
CA LEU A 309 15.74 -10.82 -3.81
C LEU A 309 15.93 -11.24 -2.36
N THR A 310 15.16 -10.68 -1.44
CA THR A 310 15.38 -10.83 0.01
C THR A 310 14.43 -11.79 0.69
N GLY A 311 13.42 -12.28 -0.02
CA GLY A 311 12.40 -13.18 0.52
C GLY A 311 11.37 -12.49 1.43
N VAL A 312 11.22 -11.17 1.38
CA VAL A 312 10.12 -10.48 2.07
C VAL A 312 8.80 -10.89 1.46
N ARG A 313 7.86 -11.31 2.30
CA ARG A 313 6.53 -11.76 1.86
C ARG A 313 5.44 -11.23 2.78
N PRO A 314 4.30 -10.78 2.25
CA PRO A 314 3.14 -10.48 3.08
C PRO A 314 2.54 -11.77 3.64
N MET A 315 1.99 -11.70 4.84
CA MET A 315 1.08 -12.71 5.36
C MET A 315 -0.31 -12.40 4.85
N ILE A 316 -0.95 -13.34 4.16
CA ILE A 316 -2.20 -13.12 3.42
C ILE A 316 -3.32 -14.10 3.80
N GLU A 317 -4.56 -13.61 3.68
CA GLU A 317 -5.80 -14.41 3.68
C GLU A 317 -6.50 -14.16 2.34
N THR A 318 -6.84 -15.21 1.58
CA THR A 318 -7.44 -15.07 0.25
C THR A 318 -8.95 -15.30 0.28
N TYR A 319 -9.68 -14.56 -0.53
CA TYR A 319 -11.12 -14.68 -0.75
C TYR A 319 -11.43 -14.62 -2.24
N PRO A 320 -12.41 -15.37 -2.75
CA PRO A 320 -12.85 -15.19 -4.14
C PRO A 320 -13.56 -13.85 -4.30
N LEU A 321 -13.57 -13.31 -5.52
CA LEU A 321 -14.18 -12.00 -5.85
C LEU A 321 -15.63 -11.88 -5.36
N GLU A 322 -16.40 -12.96 -5.48
CA GLU A 322 -17.79 -13.02 -5.05
C GLU A 322 -17.99 -12.76 -3.55
N LYS A 323 -16.91 -12.90 -2.77
CA LYS A 323 -16.89 -12.65 -1.33
C LYS A 323 -16.23 -11.30 -0.97
N ALA A 324 -16.23 -10.33 -1.88
CA ALA A 324 -15.61 -9.03 -1.66
C ALA A 324 -16.14 -8.32 -0.40
N ALA A 325 -17.43 -8.42 -0.11
CA ALA A 325 -18.04 -7.87 1.12
C ALA A 325 -17.46 -8.53 2.38
N GLU A 326 -17.34 -9.87 2.41
CA GLU A 326 -16.76 -10.62 3.54
C GLU A 326 -15.27 -10.25 3.71
N ALA A 327 -14.52 -10.19 2.61
CA ALA A 327 -13.11 -9.81 2.58
C ALA A 327 -12.89 -8.39 3.13
N TYR A 328 -13.72 -7.44 2.72
CA TYR A 328 -13.68 -6.06 3.21
C TYR A 328 -14.01 -5.99 4.71
N ALA A 329 -15.06 -6.67 5.16
CA ALA A 329 -15.41 -6.75 6.58
C ALA A 329 -14.28 -7.41 7.41
N ARG A 330 -13.63 -8.46 6.87
CA ARG A 330 -12.49 -9.11 7.51
C ARG A 330 -11.33 -8.13 7.70
N MET A 331 -11.00 -7.34 6.68
CA MET A 331 -9.95 -6.31 6.76
C MET A 331 -10.31 -5.24 7.80
N LEU A 332 -11.54 -4.71 7.80
CA LEU A 332 -11.98 -3.68 8.75
C LEU A 332 -11.99 -4.17 10.20
N SER A 333 -12.22 -5.46 10.43
CA SER A 333 -12.23 -6.04 11.78
C SER A 333 -10.89 -5.93 12.50
N GLY A 334 -9.79 -5.66 11.79
CA GLY A 334 -8.43 -5.67 12.32
C GLY A 334 -7.92 -7.05 12.76
N LYS A 335 -8.68 -8.12 12.48
CA LYS A 335 -8.35 -9.50 12.88
C LYS A 335 -7.65 -10.30 11.78
N ALA A 336 -7.51 -9.74 10.57
CA ALA A 336 -6.78 -10.40 9.49
C ALA A 336 -5.28 -10.50 9.83
N GLN A 337 -4.64 -11.60 9.45
CA GLN A 337 -3.20 -11.80 9.62
C GLN A 337 -2.50 -11.94 8.25
N PHE A 338 -2.11 -10.84 7.57
CA PHE A 338 -2.38 -9.43 7.92
C PHE A 338 -3.06 -8.73 6.75
N ARG A 339 -2.90 -9.28 5.53
CA ARG A 339 -3.46 -8.70 4.32
C ARG A 339 -4.55 -9.61 3.77
N VAL A 340 -5.65 -9.01 3.40
CA VAL A 340 -6.74 -9.73 2.70
C VAL A 340 -6.56 -9.50 1.21
N VAL A 341 -6.74 -10.55 0.40
CA VAL A 341 -6.55 -10.52 -1.04
C VAL A 341 -7.73 -11.21 -1.73
N LEU A 342 -8.34 -10.53 -2.69
CA LEU A 342 -9.32 -11.12 -3.60
C LEU A 342 -8.61 -11.86 -4.73
N THR A 343 -9.13 -13.04 -5.09
CA THR A 343 -8.70 -13.84 -6.25
C THR A 343 -9.82 -13.95 -7.26
N MET A 344 -9.48 -13.92 -8.58
CA MET A 344 -10.45 -13.91 -9.68
C MET A 344 -10.57 -15.28 -10.33
#